data_c6526e66bbbf55a5b1e148c82aa56241
#
_entry.id   c6526e66bbbf55a5b1e148c82aa56241
#
_cell.length_a   1.000
_cell.length_b   1.000
_cell.length_c   1.000
_cell.angle_alpha   90.00
_cell.angle_beta   90.00
_cell.angle_gamma   90.00
#
_symmetry.space_group_name_H-M   'P 1'
#
loop_
_entity.id
_entity.type
_entity.pdbx_description
1 polymer ?
#
loop_
_entity_poly.entity_id
_entity_poly.type
_entity_poly.pdbx_seq_one_letter_code
_entity_poly.pdbx_strand_id
1 'polypeptide(L)'
;KYNDTPETASRAYDKTRDGFVIAGGGGVLVLEEYEHAKARGAKIYAEFLGGGLSSDAHHITAPHPEGNGVKAVIRNCLRDSNIKLEDIDLINTHGTSTPLGDVAELKAIDHIFGDHAPNININSTKSMTGHLLGAAGAVEAISIILSLNKGIVPPTINHQNIDENINPKLNLTLNKPQKRDSKIGMSNTFGFGGHNACVLFKKWD
;
A
#
# COMPACT_ATOMS: atom_id res chain seq x y z
N LYS A 1 -5.09 -5.06 23.04
CA LYS A 1 -6.51 -5.37 23.33
C LYS A 1 -6.93 -6.75 22.86
N TYR A 2 -6.30 -7.29 21.82
CA TYR A 2 -6.76 -8.46 21.07
C TYR A 2 -5.98 -9.74 21.35
N ASN A 3 -5.33 -9.87 22.50
CA ASN A 3 -4.56 -11.08 22.84
C ASN A 3 -5.43 -12.35 22.94
N ASP A 4 -6.70 -12.18 23.31
CA ASP A 4 -7.66 -13.28 23.38
C ASP A 4 -8.39 -13.57 22.05
N THR A 5 -8.20 -12.70 21.06
CA THR A 5 -8.79 -12.82 19.69
C THR A 5 -7.77 -12.37 18.64
N PRO A 6 -6.59 -13.02 18.57
CA PRO A 6 -5.46 -12.57 17.77
C PRO A 6 -5.77 -12.50 16.26
N GLU A 7 -6.69 -13.33 15.78
CA GLU A 7 -7.14 -13.33 14.39
C GLU A 7 -7.84 -12.02 13.98
N THR A 8 -8.31 -11.23 14.95
CA THR A 8 -8.97 -9.94 14.70
C THR A 8 -8.08 -8.74 15.05
N ALA A 9 -6.85 -8.96 15.47
CA ALA A 9 -5.97 -7.91 16.00
C ALA A 9 -5.49 -6.93 14.91
N SER A 10 -5.06 -7.43 13.75
CA SER A 10 -4.67 -6.59 12.61
C SER A 10 -5.92 -6.10 11.89
N ARG A 11 -6.23 -4.80 12.00
CA ARG A 11 -7.47 -4.16 11.52
C ARG A 11 -7.26 -2.73 11.06
N ALA A 12 -6.43 -2.55 10.03
CA ALA A 12 -6.14 -1.22 9.52
C ALA A 12 -7.42 -0.41 9.25
N TYR A 13 -7.37 0.88 9.56
CA TYR A 13 -8.44 1.88 9.42
C TYR A 13 -9.61 1.74 10.39
N ASP A 14 -9.70 0.64 11.12
CA ASP A 14 -10.76 0.47 12.13
C ASP A 14 -10.53 1.40 13.34
N LYS A 15 -11.62 1.98 13.85
CA LYS A 15 -11.59 2.88 15.01
C LYS A 15 -10.97 2.24 16.26
N THR A 16 -11.09 0.92 16.40
CA THR A 16 -10.65 0.18 17.58
C THR A 16 -9.27 -0.43 17.43
N ARG A 17 -8.55 -0.19 16.31
CA ARG A 17 -7.19 -0.68 16.08
C ARG A 17 -6.23 -0.27 17.19
N ASP A 18 -5.28 -1.12 17.49
CA ASP A 18 -4.45 -1.01 18.70
C ASP A 18 -2.95 -1.24 18.46
N GLY A 19 -2.55 -1.23 17.21
CA GLY A 19 -1.17 -1.47 16.80
C GLY A 19 -1.02 -2.59 15.79
N PHE A 20 0.20 -2.78 15.32
CA PHE A 20 0.51 -3.80 14.33
C PHE A 20 0.72 -5.19 14.94
N VAL A 21 0.47 -6.21 14.15
CA VAL A 21 0.76 -7.61 14.49
C VAL A 21 2.00 -8.04 13.71
N ILE A 22 3.07 -8.42 14.42
CA ILE A 22 4.30 -8.89 13.79
C ILE A 22 4.05 -10.26 13.14
N ALA A 23 4.60 -10.46 11.95
CA ALA A 23 4.60 -11.72 11.24
C ALA A 23 6.00 -12.01 10.67
N GLY A 24 6.22 -13.27 10.26
CA GLY A 24 7.43 -13.70 9.59
C GLY A 24 7.17 -14.10 8.15
N GLY A 25 8.16 -13.90 7.28
CA GLY A 25 8.06 -14.32 5.88
C GLY A 25 9.20 -13.78 5.03
N GLY A 26 9.14 -14.07 3.73
CA GLY A 26 10.08 -13.59 2.73
C GLY A 26 9.39 -13.46 1.37
N GLY A 27 9.86 -12.56 0.54
CA GLY A 27 9.41 -12.38 -0.83
C GLY A 27 10.58 -12.01 -1.73
N VAL A 28 10.56 -12.49 -2.96
CA VAL A 28 11.57 -12.19 -3.99
C VAL A 28 10.85 -11.85 -5.28
N LEU A 29 11.23 -10.74 -5.90
CA LEU A 29 10.85 -10.40 -7.26
C LEU A 29 12.10 -10.47 -8.14
N VAL A 30 11.97 -11.15 -9.27
CA VAL A 30 13.01 -11.18 -10.30
C VAL A 30 12.73 -10.04 -11.27
N LEU A 31 13.63 -9.07 -11.32
CA LEU A 31 13.58 -7.94 -12.25
C LEU A 31 14.50 -8.25 -13.42
N GLU A 32 13.99 -8.14 -14.63
CA GLU A 32 14.72 -8.34 -15.87
C GLU A 32 14.46 -7.19 -16.84
N GLU A 33 15.46 -6.88 -17.63
CA GLU A 33 15.28 -5.99 -18.77
C GLU A 33 14.33 -6.64 -19.79
N TYR A 34 13.48 -5.84 -20.40
CA TYR A 34 12.37 -6.31 -21.23
C TYR A 34 12.81 -7.22 -22.40
N GLU A 35 13.79 -6.78 -23.21
CA GLU A 35 14.23 -7.54 -24.36
C GLU A 35 14.92 -8.85 -23.94
N HIS A 36 15.60 -8.86 -22.79
CA HIS A 36 16.17 -10.07 -22.21
C HIS A 36 15.08 -11.07 -21.82
N ALA A 37 14.08 -10.63 -21.07
CA ALA A 37 12.95 -11.47 -20.65
C ALA A 37 12.21 -12.06 -21.86
N LYS A 38 11.94 -11.22 -22.86
CA LYS A 38 11.27 -11.60 -24.11
C LYS A 38 12.07 -12.60 -24.92
N ALA A 39 13.37 -12.38 -25.06
CA ALA A 39 14.26 -13.27 -25.87
C ALA A 39 14.29 -14.70 -25.34
N ARG A 40 14.18 -14.90 -24.02
CA ARG A 40 14.11 -16.23 -23.39
C ARG A 40 12.69 -16.78 -23.22
N GLY A 41 11.67 -16.07 -23.70
CA GLY A 41 10.27 -16.49 -23.58
C GLY A 41 9.74 -16.46 -22.14
N ALA A 42 10.25 -15.56 -21.29
CA ALA A 42 9.80 -15.43 -19.92
C ALA A 42 8.33 -14.98 -19.86
N LYS A 43 7.61 -15.50 -18.87
CA LYS A 43 6.32 -14.93 -18.52
C LYS A 43 6.53 -13.62 -17.74
N ILE A 44 6.11 -12.52 -18.33
CA ILE A 44 6.13 -11.21 -17.67
C ILE A 44 4.82 -11.04 -16.87
N TYR A 45 4.93 -10.67 -15.61
CA TYR A 45 3.77 -10.48 -14.73
C TYR A 45 3.34 -9.04 -14.62
N ALA A 46 4.29 -8.12 -14.66
CA ALA A 46 4.04 -6.68 -14.59
C ALA A 46 5.28 -5.92 -15.09
N GLU A 47 5.08 -4.66 -15.42
CA GLU A 47 6.14 -3.69 -15.64
C GLU A 47 6.41 -2.93 -14.34
N PHE A 48 7.66 -2.86 -13.90
CA PHE A 48 8.09 -1.96 -12.83
C PHE A 48 8.29 -0.57 -13.43
N LEU A 49 7.45 0.37 -13.06
CA LEU A 49 7.44 1.71 -13.66
C LEU A 49 8.44 2.66 -13.00
N GLY A 50 8.66 2.52 -11.71
CA GLY A 50 9.53 3.41 -10.95
C GLY A 50 9.23 3.39 -9.46
N GLY A 51 9.97 4.20 -8.72
CA GLY A 51 9.84 4.28 -7.27
C GLY A 51 10.16 5.65 -6.71
N GLY A 52 9.85 5.83 -5.44
CA GLY A 52 10.14 7.03 -4.70
C GLY A 52 10.71 6.72 -3.32
N LEU A 53 11.58 7.58 -2.86
CA LEU A 53 12.12 7.57 -1.50
C LEU A 53 11.94 8.94 -0.87
N SER A 54 11.73 8.97 0.43
CA SER A 54 11.74 10.20 1.24
C SER A 54 12.10 9.90 2.69
N SER A 55 12.22 10.94 3.50
CA SER A 55 12.37 10.81 4.95
C SER A 55 11.47 11.81 5.66
N ASP A 56 10.85 11.40 6.77
CA ASP A 56 10.02 12.29 7.60
C ASP A 56 10.86 13.33 8.35
N ALA A 57 12.08 12.98 8.76
CA ALA A 57 12.95 13.80 9.60
C ALA A 57 12.22 14.39 10.82
N HIS A 58 11.32 13.62 11.43
CA HIS A 58 10.40 14.06 12.48
C HIS A 58 10.63 13.36 13.82
N HIS A 59 10.45 12.05 13.85
CA HIS A 59 10.55 11.23 15.08
C HIS A 59 11.07 9.84 14.74
N ILE A 60 11.66 9.15 15.73
CA ILE A 60 12.25 7.83 15.52
C ILE A 60 11.24 6.74 15.14
N THR A 61 10.00 6.83 15.64
CA THR A 61 8.96 5.82 15.37
C THR A 61 7.62 6.39 14.91
N ALA A 62 7.30 7.66 15.24
CA ALA A 62 6.03 8.27 14.87
C ALA A 62 6.13 8.90 13.48
N PRO A 63 5.11 8.73 12.61
CA PRO A 63 5.04 9.43 11.33
C PRO A 63 4.87 10.93 11.55
N HIS A 64 5.25 11.73 10.55
CA HIS A 64 4.98 13.16 10.58
C HIS A 64 3.46 13.39 10.60
N PRO A 65 2.91 14.19 11.55
CA PRO A 65 1.45 14.38 11.71
C PRO A 65 0.72 14.81 10.45
N GLU A 66 1.37 15.67 9.65
CA GLU A 66 0.84 16.15 8.37
C GLU A 66 1.13 15.20 7.20
N GLY A 67 1.75 14.04 7.43
CA GLY A 67 2.11 13.09 6.39
C GLY A 67 3.07 13.66 5.32
N ASN A 68 3.95 14.58 5.68
CA ASN A 68 4.80 15.27 4.71
C ASN A 68 5.76 14.32 3.99
N GLY A 69 6.35 13.36 4.71
CA GLY A 69 7.19 12.32 4.09
C GLY A 69 6.38 11.43 3.15
N VAL A 70 5.16 11.05 3.54
CA VAL A 70 4.25 10.26 2.70
C VAL A 70 3.89 11.02 1.42
N LYS A 71 3.54 12.30 1.53
CA LYS A 71 3.27 13.16 0.36
C LYS A 71 4.50 13.27 -0.55
N ALA A 72 5.69 13.42 0.04
CA ALA A 72 6.92 13.54 -0.72
C ALA A 72 7.26 12.24 -1.47
N VAL A 73 7.16 11.08 -0.83
CA VAL A 73 7.47 9.79 -1.45
C VAL A 73 6.52 9.47 -2.61
N ILE A 74 5.22 9.74 -2.45
CA ILE A 74 4.24 9.53 -3.53
C ILE A 74 4.55 10.45 -4.73
N ARG A 75 4.81 11.75 -4.49
CA ARG A 75 5.19 12.68 -5.57
C ARG A 75 6.49 12.27 -6.27
N ASN A 76 7.49 11.83 -5.51
CA ASN A 76 8.75 11.35 -6.06
C ASN A 76 8.51 10.11 -6.95
N CYS A 77 7.69 9.17 -6.49
CA CYS A 77 7.34 7.97 -7.23
C CYS A 77 6.60 8.28 -8.55
N LEU A 78 5.59 9.15 -8.52
CA LEU A 78 4.85 9.58 -9.72
C LEU A 78 5.77 10.29 -10.71
N ARG A 79 6.69 11.13 -10.22
CA ARG A 79 7.66 11.83 -11.08
C ARG A 79 8.66 10.87 -11.72
N ASP A 80 9.22 9.93 -10.96
CA ASP A 80 10.20 8.96 -11.44
C ASP A 80 9.58 8.04 -12.52
N SER A 81 8.37 7.59 -12.28
CA SER A 81 7.63 6.73 -13.22
C SER A 81 6.99 7.48 -14.39
N ASN A 82 6.99 8.82 -14.40
CA ASN A 82 6.29 9.65 -15.38
C ASN A 82 4.80 9.29 -15.54
N ILE A 83 4.14 8.94 -14.42
CA ILE A 83 2.73 8.56 -14.37
C ILE A 83 1.92 9.70 -13.77
N LYS A 84 0.74 9.95 -14.33
CA LYS A 84 -0.20 10.93 -13.78
C LYS A 84 -0.94 10.33 -12.58
N LEU A 85 -1.36 11.18 -11.67
CA LEU A 85 -2.10 10.74 -10.49
C LEU A 85 -3.45 10.07 -10.84
N GLU A 86 -4.06 10.48 -11.96
CA GLU A 86 -5.33 9.93 -12.45
C GLU A 86 -5.20 8.51 -13.00
N ASP A 87 -3.98 8.06 -13.30
CA ASP A 87 -3.72 6.72 -13.82
C ASP A 87 -3.63 5.65 -12.69
N ILE A 88 -3.60 6.07 -11.43
CA ILE A 88 -3.50 5.16 -10.29
C ILE A 88 -4.86 4.55 -9.95
N ASP A 89 -4.96 3.24 -10.02
CA ASP A 89 -6.19 2.47 -9.75
C ASP A 89 -6.23 1.83 -8.36
N LEU A 90 -5.05 1.46 -7.84
CA LEU A 90 -4.92 0.64 -6.64
C LEU A 90 -3.75 1.13 -5.79
N ILE A 91 -3.97 1.27 -4.48
CA ILE A 91 -2.91 1.52 -3.50
C ILE A 91 -2.98 0.46 -2.40
N ASN A 92 -1.91 -0.34 -2.28
CA ASN A 92 -1.66 -1.12 -1.07
C ASN A 92 -0.85 -0.24 -0.12
N THR A 93 -1.49 0.20 0.94
CA THR A 93 -0.90 1.11 1.91
C THR A 93 0.08 0.41 2.85
N HIS A 94 0.90 1.19 3.52
CA HIS A 94 1.65 0.68 4.67
C HIS A 94 0.70 0.17 5.78
N GLY A 95 -0.37 0.91 6.08
CA GLY A 95 -1.57 0.48 6.82
C GLY A 95 -1.33 -0.56 7.90
N THR A 96 -0.55 -0.21 8.93
CA THR A 96 -0.08 -1.15 9.96
C THR A 96 -1.08 -1.42 11.07
N SER A 97 -2.29 -0.88 11.01
CA SER A 97 -3.26 -0.95 12.11
C SER A 97 -2.84 -0.12 13.33
N THR A 98 -2.05 0.93 13.12
CA THR A 98 -1.66 1.87 14.19
C THR A 98 -2.55 3.10 14.20
N PRO A 99 -2.91 3.63 15.38
CA PRO A 99 -3.82 4.78 15.46
C PRO A 99 -3.35 6.00 14.67
N LEU A 100 -2.07 6.34 14.73
CA LEU A 100 -1.53 7.52 14.06
C LEU A 100 -1.12 7.25 12.61
N GLY A 101 -0.49 6.10 12.34
CA GLY A 101 0.07 5.78 11.04
C GLY A 101 -0.99 5.70 9.94
N ASP A 102 -2.06 4.97 10.20
CA ASP A 102 -3.12 4.75 9.23
C ASP A 102 -3.82 6.07 8.84
N VAL A 103 -4.08 6.94 9.82
CA VAL A 103 -4.71 8.26 9.58
C VAL A 103 -3.78 9.19 8.81
N ALA A 104 -2.49 9.25 9.19
CA ALA A 104 -1.53 10.12 8.51
C ALA A 104 -1.34 9.72 7.04
N GLU A 105 -1.27 8.41 6.76
CA GLU A 105 -1.15 7.89 5.41
C GLU A 105 -2.38 8.20 4.56
N LEU A 106 -3.60 7.89 5.07
CA LEU A 106 -4.83 8.15 4.32
C LEU A 106 -5.09 9.64 4.10
N LYS A 107 -4.76 10.51 5.05
CA LYS A 107 -4.81 11.97 4.85
C LYS A 107 -3.84 12.43 3.76
N ALA A 108 -2.64 11.85 3.71
CA ALA A 108 -1.68 12.18 2.67
C ALA A 108 -2.15 11.72 1.28
N ILE A 109 -2.72 10.51 1.18
CA ILE A 109 -3.33 9.99 -0.06
C ILE A 109 -4.48 10.89 -0.50
N ASP A 110 -5.41 11.21 0.39
CA ASP A 110 -6.55 12.10 0.12
C ASP A 110 -6.08 13.47 -0.40
N HIS A 111 -5.06 14.04 0.25
CA HIS A 111 -4.49 15.33 -0.16
C HIS A 111 -3.79 15.28 -1.54
N ILE A 112 -3.06 14.21 -1.85
CA ILE A 112 -2.32 14.08 -3.12
C ILE A 112 -3.26 13.84 -4.29
N PHE A 113 -4.21 12.93 -4.12
CA PHE A 113 -5.10 12.49 -5.19
C PHE A 113 -6.39 13.31 -5.30
N GLY A 114 -6.75 14.09 -4.27
CA GLY A 114 -7.88 15.02 -4.30
C GLY A 114 -9.17 14.36 -4.80
N ASP A 115 -9.77 14.94 -5.83
CA ASP A 115 -11.02 14.44 -6.42
C ASP A 115 -10.88 13.05 -7.07
N HIS A 116 -9.65 12.58 -7.34
CA HIS A 116 -9.42 11.24 -7.85
C HIS A 116 -9.35 10.18 -6.74
N ALA A 117 -9.05 10.54 -5.49
CA ALA A 117 -8.89 9.61 -4.38
C ALA A 117 -10.06 8.62 -4.20
N PRO A 118 -11.35 9.02 -4.35
CA PRO A 118 -12.48 8.09 -4.28
C PRO A 118 -12.49 7.03 -5.40
N ASN A 119 -11.77 7.25 -6.49
CA ASN A 119 -11.70 6.34 -7.62
C ASN A 119 -10.60 5.27 -7.46
N ILE A 120 -9.75 5.40 -6.46
CA ILE A 120 -8.65 4.48 -6.18
C ILE A 120 -9.12 3.43 -5.17
N ASN A 121 -8.93 2.14 -5.47
CA ASN A 121 -9.07 1.12 -4.44
C ASN A 121 -7.89 1.17 -3.48
N ILE A 122 -8.17 1.35 -2.21
CA ILE A 122 -7.18 1.43 -1.15
C ILE A 122 -7.35 0.24 -0.21
N ASN A 123 -6.27 -0.46 0.09
CA ASN A 123 -6.28 -1.57 1.04
C ASN A 123 -4.99 -1.68 1.84
N SER A 124 -5.00 -2.49 2.89
CA SER A 124 -3.81 -2.99 3.57
C SER A 124 -3.89 -4.50 3.69
N THR A 125 -3.00 -5.19 3.01
CA THR A 125 -2.88 -6.66 3.11
C THR A 125 -2.32 -7.12 4.45
N LYS A 126 -1.74 -6.22 5.25
CA LYS A 126 -1.27 -6.53 6.62
C LYS A 126 -2.38 -6.98 7.56
N SER A 127 -3.64 -6.68 7.23
CA SER A 127 -4.77 -7.24 7.98
C SER A 127 -4.89 -8.77 7.87
N MET A 128 -4.34 -9.35 6.78
CA MET A 128 -4.33 -10.80 6.52
C MET A 128 -2.97 -11.43 6.82
N THR A 129 -1.88 -10.74 6.48
CA THR A 129 -0.52 -11.28 6.56
C THR A 129 0.20 -10.93 7.86
N GLY A 130 -0.28 -9.93 8.61
CA GLY A 130 0.50 -9.26 9.62
C GLY A 130 1.61 -8.39 9.00
N HIS A 131 2.41 -7.79 9.84
CA HIS A 131 3.52 -6.92 9.43
C HIS A 131 4.82 -7.73 9.39
N LEU A 132 5.29 -8.05 8.19
CA LEU A 132 6.49 -8.88 7.97
C LEU A 132 7.80 -8.08 8.08
N LEU A 133 7.76 -6.84 8.58
CA LEU A 133 8.93 -5.97 8.73
C LEU A 133 9.70 -5.82 7.40
N GLY A 134 10.96 -6.26 7.34
CA GLY A 134 11.79 -6.16 6.14
C GLY A 134 11.23 -6.90 4.91
N ALA A 135 10.40 -7.93 5.09
CA ALA A 135 9.79 -8.68 3.99
C ALA A 135 8.45 -8.06 3.51
N ALA A 136 7.87 -7.12 4.28
CA ALA A 136 6.55 -6.57 3.99
C ALA A 136 6.45 -5.98 2.58
N GLY A 137 7.41 -5.13 2.19
CA GLY A 137 7.40 -4.48 0.88
C GLY A 137 7.42 -5.47 -0.29
N ALA A 138 8.20 -6.56 -0.20
CA ALA A 138 8.26 -7.58 -1.26
C ALA A 138 6.92 -8.34 -1.37
N VAL A 139 6.32 -8.74 -0.24
CA VAL A 139 5.03 -9.45 -0.23
C VAL A 139 3.90 -8.55 -0.73
N GLU A 140 3.91 -7.28 -0.36
CA GLU A 140 2.93 -6.29 -0.81
C GLU A 140 3.06 -5.95 -2.29
N ALA A 141 4.28 -5.84 -2.81
CA ALA A 141 4.53 -5.70 -4.24
C ALA A 141 3.99 -6.91 -5.03
N ILE A 142 4.22 -8.14 -4.54
CA ILE A 142 3.64 -9.36 -5.12
C ILE A 142 2.10 -9.29 -5.09
N SER A 143 1.51 -8.83 -4.00
CA SER A 143 0.05 -8.66 -3.89
C SER A 143 -0.50 -7.69 -4.93
N ILE A 144 0.18 -6.54 -5.16
CA ILE A 144 -0.18 -5.60 -6.23
C ILE A 144 -0.12 -6.28 -7.59
N ILE A 145 1.00 -6.92 -7.92
CA ILE A 145 1.20 -7.60 -9.22
C ILE A 145 0.10 -8.64 -9.47
N LEU A 146 -0.20 -9.45 -8.46
CA LEU A 146 -1.27 -10.45 -8.55
C LEU A 146 -2.66 -9.81 -8.68
N SER A 147 -2.91 -8.70 -8.00
CA SER A 147 -4.18 -7.96 -8.12
C SER A 147 -4.40 -7.44 -9.54
N LEU A 148 -3.37 -6.86 -10.15
CA LEU A 148 -3.40 -6.39 -11.54
C LEU A 148 -3.68 -7.54 -12.51
N ASN A 149 -3.02 -8.69 -12.32
CA ASN A 149 -3.19 -9.85 -13.21
C ASN A 149 -4.55 -10.56 -13.06
N LYS A 150 -5.08 -10.61 -11.83
CA LYS A 150 -6.32 -11.35 -11.54
C LYS A 150 -7.57 -10.47 -11.65
N GLY A 151 -7.42 -9.16 -11.71
CA GLY A 151 -8.55 -8.23 -11.67
C GLY A 151 -9.32 -8.28 -10.34
N ILE A 152 -8.61 -8.54 -9.25
CA ILE A 152 -9.18 -8.66 -7.90
C ILE A 152 -8.32 -7.87 -6.92
N VAL A 153 -8.94 -6.91 -6.25
CA VAL A 153 -8.32 -6.16 -5.15
C VAL A 153 -8.59 -6.90 -3.84
N PRO A 154 -7.56 -7.36 -3.12
CA PRO A 154 -7.75 -8.02 -1.82
C PRO A 154 -8.25 -7.03 -0.77
N PRO A 155 -9.02 -7.47 0.21
CA PRO A 155 -9.58 -6.57 1.21
C PRO A 155 -8.61 -6.27 2.36
N THR A 156 -8.88 -5.18 3.07
CA THR A 156 -8.52 -4.99 4.47
C THR A 156 -9.58 -5.70 5.29
N ILE A 157 -9.22 -6.75 6.00
CA ILE A 157 -10.17 -7.53 6.83
C ILE A 157 -10.24 -7.00 8.28
N ASN A 158 -11.15 -7.57 9.08
CA ASN A 158 -11.36 -7.26 10.49
C ASN A 158 -11.89 -5.84 10.76
N HIS A 159 -12.35 -5.15 9.73
CA HIS A 159 -12.91 -3.82 9.86
C HIS A 159 -14.36 -3.88 10.35
N GLN A 160 -14.69 -3.12 11.39
CA GLN A 160 -16.04 -2.99 11.95
C GLN A 160 -16.56 -1.55 11.85
N ASN A 161 -15.76 -0.57 12.26
CA ASN A 161 -16.13 0.84 12.26
C ASN A 161 -14.97 1.69 11.77
N ILE A 162 -15.23 2.54 10.79
CA ILE A 162 -14.20 3.46 10.29
C ILE A 162 -13.82 4.49 11.36
N ASP A 163 -12.53 4.86 11.38
CA ASP A 163 -12.05 5.96 12.23
C ASP A 163 -12.61 7.29 11.70
N GLU A 164 -13.18 8.11 12.59
CA GLU A 164 -13.77 9.41 12.25
C GLU A 164 -12.79 10.43 11.68
N ASN A 165 -11.49 10.20 11.83
CA ASN A 165 -10.42 11.04 11.27
C ASN A 165 -10.06 10.68 9.83
N ILE A 166 -10.69 9.64 9.25
CA ILE A 166 -10.51 9.20 7.87
C ILE A 166 -11.64 9.73 7.00
N ASN A 167 -11.32 10.28 5.83
CA ASN A 167 -12.32 10.76 4.89
C ASN A 167 -13.20 9.59 4.42
N PRO A 168 -14.52 9.61 4.70
CA PRO A 168 -15.44 8.51 4.35
C PRO A 168 -15.67 8.36 2.84
N LYS A 169 -15.20 9.31 2.01
CA LYS A 169 -15.29 9.22 0.56
C LYS A 169 -14.22 8.33 -0.05
N LEU A 170 -13.14 7.99 0.69
CA LEU A 170 -12.10 7.10 0.20
C LEU A 170 -12.67 5.70 -0.06
N ASN A 171 -12.34 5.12 -1.21
CA ASN A 171 -12.76 3.77 -1.57
C ASN A 171 -11.86 2.72 -0.90
N LEU A 172 -12.03 2.56 0.40
CA LEU A 172 -11.37 1.50 1.15
C LEU A 172 -12.00 0.15 0.79
N THR A 173 -11.19 -0.80 0.37
CA THR A 173 -11.63 -2.16 0.08
C THR A 173 -11.72 -2.94 1.40
N LEU A 174 -12.87 -2.94 2.03
CA LEU A 174 -13.06 -3.47 3.40
C LEU A 174 -13.76 -4.84 3.39
N ASN A 175 -13.24 -5.78 4.17
CA ASN A 175 -13.78 -7.11 4.51
C ASN A 175 -14.06 -8.06 3.33
N LYS A 176 -14.29 -7.55 2.13
CA LYS A 176 -14.57 -8.37 0.94
C LYS A 176 -13.73 -7.88 -0.24
N PRO A 177 -13.18 -8.81 -1.05
CA PRO A 177 -12.44 -8.43 -2.24
C PRO A 177 -13.36 -7.73 -3.25
N GLN A 178 -12.78 -6.82 -4.02
CA GLN A 178 -13.46 -6.12 -5.10
C GLN A 178 -12.90 -6.56 -6.46
N LYS A 179 -13.77 -6.82 -7.43
CA LYS A 179 -13.37 -7.03 -8.83
C LYS A 179 -13.08 -5.67 -9.45
N ARG A 180 -11.90 -5.53 -10.03
CA ARG A 180 -11.49 -4.33 -10.75
C ARG A 180 -10.38 -4.66 -11.75
N ASP A 181 -10.55 -4.28 -13.00
CA ASP A 181 -9.50 -4.35 -14.01
C ASP A 181 -8.55 -3.16 -13.84
N SER A 182 -7.77 -3.21 -12.77
CA SER A 182 -6.77 -2.19 -12.47
C SER A 182 -5.59 -2.30 -13.43
N LYS A 183 -5.05 -1.14 -13.85
CA LYS A 183 -3.91 -1.07 -14.76
C LYS A 183 -2.62 -0.70 -14.04
N ILE A 184 -2.69 0.21 -13.08
CA ILE A 184 -1.53 0.68 -12.32
C ILE A 184 -1.80 0.58 -10.82
N GLY A 185 -0.88 -0.06 -10.12
CA GLY A 185 -0.93 -0.24 -8.68
C GLY A 185 0.31 0.29 -7.98
N MET A 186 0.09 0.90 -6.83
CA MET A 186 1.08 1.51 -5.95
C MET A 186 1.23 0.70 -4.67
N SER A 187 2.45 0.48 -4.19
CA SER A 187 2.74 -0.10 -2.89
C SER A 187 3.56 0.86 -2.05
N ASN A 188 3.07 1.16 -0.84
CA ASN A 188 3.71 2.05 0.11
C ASN A 188 4.33 1.28 1.28
N THR A 189 5.54 1.65 1.67
CA THR A 189 6.21 1.10 2.85
C THR A 189 6.90 2.22 3.62
N PHE A 190 6.58 2.32 4.92
CA PHE A 190 7.13 3.35 5.81
C PHE A 190 7.81 2.66 7.00
N GLY A 191 9.06 3.04 7.26
CA GLY A 191 9.88 2.42 8.30
C GLY A 191 10.17 3.36 9.47
N PHE A 192 10.48 2.77 10.61
CA PHE A 192 11.04 3.51 11.74
C PHE A 192 12.31 4.26 11.32
N GLY A 193 12.57 5.41 11.93
CA GLY A 193 13.58 6.35 11.47
C GLY A 193 13.05 7.33 10.41
N GLY A 194 11.76 7.21 10.05
CA GLY A 194 11.10 8.08 9.06
C GLY A 194 11.43 7.71 7.61
N HIS A 195 11.90 6.51 7.33
CA HIS A 195 12.18 6.05 5.96
C HIS A 195 10.88 5.72 5.23
N ASN A 196 10.64 6.34 4.09
CA ASN A 196 9.47 6.10 3.26
C ASN A 196 9.90 5.62 1.87
N ALA A 197 9.25 4.57 1.38
CA ALA A 197 9.43 4.04 0.04
C ALA A 197 8.06 3.80 -0.62
N CYS A 198 8.01 4.03 -1.93
CA CYS A 198 6.85 3.78 -2.76
C CYS A 198 7.29 3.20 -4.10
N VAL A 199 6.57 2.22 -4.63
CA VAL A 199 6.84 1.60 -5.92
C VAL A 199 5.56 1.49 -6.75
N LEU A 200 5.70 1.57 -8.07
CA LEU A 200 4.62 1.46 -9.04
C LEU A 200 4.81 0.28 -9.98
N PHE A 201 3.73 -0.44 -10.19
CA PHE A 201 3.65 -1.54 -11.17
C PHE A 201 2.49 -1.30 -12.13
N LYS A 202 2.72 -1.64 -13.39
CA LYS A 202 1.69 -1.64 -14.44
C LYS A 202 1.40 -3.06 -14.86
N LYS A 203 0.12 -3.35 -15.08
CA LYS A 203 -0.33 -4.61 -15.65
C LYS A 203 0.37 -4.85 -16.98
N TRP A 204 0.86 -6.06 -17.16
CA TRP A 204 1.37 -6.52 -18.44
C TRP A 204 0.22 -7.12 -19.25
N ASP A 205 0.05 -6.65 -20.49
CA ASP A 205 -0.98 -7.13 -21.45
C ASP A 205 -0.47 -8.30 -22.28
#